data_c24cc897b7346d28610af576c8aacb0e
#
_entry.id   c24cc897b7346d28610af576c8aacb0e
#
_cell.length_a   1.000
_cell.length_b   1.000
_cell.length_c   1.000
_cell.angle_alpha   90.00
_cell.angle_beta   90.00
_cell.angle_gamma   90.00
#
_symmetry.space_group_name_H-M   'P 1'
#
loop_
_entity.id
_entity.type
_entity.pdbx_description
1 polymer ?
#
loop_
_entity_poly.entity_id
_entity_poly.type
_entity_poly.pdbx_seq_one_letter_code
_entity_poly.pdbx_strand_id
1 'polypeptide(L)'
;MRVAVKLVLLSVVFTLTGCGTSDVDELRQWMAEQKSQTRPRVKAVAEPKQFKPESYNQVTAVEPFNNQKLTRALKTESSQAAFNGGLIAPELARRKQALEAFPLDAMTLVGTLTKDGQPMALVKVDNLLYQVRPGNYLGQNYGRVTKITETEVTLREIAQDAVGEWIERAATLQLQERLK
;
A
#
# COMPACT_ATOMS: atom_id res chain seq x y z
N MET A 1 -79.48 2.58 53.83
CA MET A 1 -79.12 2.27 52.39
C MET A 1 -78.51 3.41 51.61
N ARG A 2 -78.99 4.63 51.64
CA ARG A 2 -78.49 5.79 50.89
C ARG A 2 -77.04 6.26 51.29
N VAL A 3 -76.71 6.11 52.57
CA VAL A 3 -75.36 6.51 53.06
C VAL A 3 -74.32 5.48 52.66
N ALA A 4 -74.58 4.20 52.68
CA ALA A 4 -73.65 3.14 52.28
C ALA A 4 -73.36 3.19 50.80
N VAL A 5 -74.36 3.52 49.94
CA VAL A 5 -74.14 3.70 48.51
C VAL A 5 -73.27 4.92 48.21
N LYS A 6 -73.38 6.02 48.95
CA LYS A 6 -72.55 7.20 48.80
C LYS A 6 -71.12 6.93 49.22
N LEU A 7 -70.86 6.13 50.27
CA LEU A 7 -69.53 5.76 50.72
C LEU A 7 -68.84 4.84 49.75
N VAL A 8 -69.56 3.91 49.12
CA VAL A 8 -69.01 3.02 48.08
C VAL A 8 -68.67 3.82 46.81
N LEU A 9 -69.55 4.77 46.43
CA LEU A 9 -69.32 5.64 45.28
C LEU A 9 -68.08 6.56 45.50
N LEU A 10 -67.92 7.07 46.72
CA LEU A 10 -66.78 7.90 47.07
C LEU A 10 -65.45 7.08 47.07
N SER A 11 -65.47 5.82 47.48
CA SER A 11 -64.32 4.91 47.47
C SER A 11 -63.91 4.55 46.01
N VAL A 12 -64.90 4.36 45.13
CA VAL A 12 -64.61 4.06 43.71
C VAL A 12 -63.92 5.25 42.97
N VAL A 13 -64.36 6.49 43.32
CA VAL A 13 -63.79 7.69 42.74
C VAL A 13 -62.34 7.89 43.21
N PHE A 14 -61.99 7.48 44.43
CA PHE A 14 -60.63 7.65 44.97
C PHE A 14 -59.61 6.65 44.39
N THR A 15 -60.07 5.50 43.86
CA THR A 15 -59.19 4.50 43.24
C THR A 15 -58.87 4.81 41.78
N LEU A 16 -59.54 5.76 41.13
CA LEU A 16 -59.31 6.11 39.73
C LEU A 16 -58.28 7.25 39.54
N THR A 17 -57.77 7.87 40.60
CA THR A 17 -56.72 8.94 40.49
C THR A 17 -55.31 8.45 40.52
N GLY A 18 -55.08 7.13 40.43
CA GLY A 18 -53.77 6.47 40.45
C GLY A 18 -53.11 6.27 39.09
N CYS A 19 -53.40 7.10 38.09
CA CYS A 19 -52.55 7.14 36.90
C CYS A 19 -51.40 8.11 37.16
N GLY A 20 -50.36 7.58 37.76
CA GLY A 20 -49.06 8.25 37.87
C GLY A 20 -48.52 8.68 36.50
N THR A 21 -47.78 9.74 36.50
CA THR A 21 -46.94 10.18 35.39
C THR A 21 -46.29 8.96 34.73
N SER A 22 -46.51 8.80 33.44
CA SER A 22 -46.00 7.63 32.74
C SER A 22 -44.49 7.62 32.88
N ASP A 23 -43.87 6.47 33.13
CA ASP A 23 -42.41 6.25 33.17
C ASP A 23 -41.67 6.90 31.99
N VAL A 24 -42.40 7.13 30.90
CA VAL A 24 -41.93 7.82 29.69
C VAL A 24 -41.69 9.32 29.94
N ASP A 25 -42.53 9.97 30.75
CA ASP A 25 -42.34 11.41 31.02
C ASP A 25 -41.22 11.66 32.03
N GLU A 26 -41.06 10.80 32.99
CA GLU A 26 -39.92 10.82 33.91
C GLU A 26 -38.58 10.58 33.14
N LEU A 27 -38.58 9.61 32.22
CA LEU A 27 -37.42 9.36 31.36
C LEU A 27 -37.11 10.55 30.45
N ARG A 28 -38.11 11.21 29.89
CA ARG A 28 -37.91 12.42 29.10
C ARG A 28 -37.33 13.57 29.90
N GLN A 29 -37.81 13.77 31.13
CA GLN A 29 -37.26 14.79 32.02
C GLN A 29 -35.80 14.48 32.37
N TRP A 30 -35.51 13.24 32.74
CA TRP A 30 -34.14 12.81 33.02
C TRP A 30 -33.22 13.00 31.80
N MET A 31 -33.65 12.62 30.60
CA MET A 31 -32.91 12.85 29.37
C MET A 31 -32.67 14.33 29.10
N ALA A 32 -33.65 15.18 29.31
CA ALA A 32 -33.53 16.62 29.13
C ALA A 32 -32.51 17.23 30.14
N GLU A 33 -32.56 16.75 31.38
CA GLU A 33 -31.62 17.18 32.41
C GLU A 33 -30.19 16.73 32.10
N GLN A 34 -30.00 15.47 31.73
CA GLN A 34 -28.67 14.95 31.28
C GLN A 34 -28.14 15.71 30.08
N LYS A 35 -29.00 16.04 29.13
CA LYS A 35 -28.61 16.84 27.94
C LYS A 35 -28.21 18.26 28.34
N SER A 36 -28.84 18.88 29.33
CA SER A 36 -28.50 20.21 29.80
C SER A 36 -27.18 20.24 30.59
N GLN A 37 -26.89 19.15 31.31
CA GLN A 37 -25.66 19.01 32.09
C GLN A 37 -24.45 18.62 31.20
N THR A 38 -24.70 17.85 30.15
CA THR A 38 -23.67 17.40 29.20
C THR A 38 -23.45 18.46 28.11
N ARG A 39 -22.65 19.46 28.40
CA ARG A 39 -22.19 20.39 27.36
C ARG A 39 -21.13 19.72 26.52
N PRO A 40 -21.34 19.48 25.21
CA PRO A 40 -20.30 18.95 24.36
C PRO A 40 -19.12 19.91 24.32
N ARG A 41 -17.95 19.47 24.80
CA ARG A 41 -16.68 20.22 24.68
C ARG A 41 -16.17 20.07 23.26
N VAL A 42 -16.85 20.70 22.31
CA VAL A 42 -16.37 20.77 20.94
C VAL A 42 -15.38 21.93 20.87
N LYS A 43 -14.13 21.61 20.51
CA LYS A 43 -13.13 22.64 20.24
C LYS A 43 -13.61 23.46 19.04
N ALA A 44 -13.69 24.76 19.18
CA ALA A 44 -14.06 25.63 18.07
C ALA A 44 -13.11 25.39 16.89
N VAL A 45 -13.67 25.12 15.72
CA VAL A 45 -12.90 25.00 14.47
C VAL A 45 -12.32 26.37 14.17
N ALA A 46 -11.01 26.42 13.91
CA ALA A 46 -10.35 27.66 13.52
C ALA A 46 -11.02 28.22 12.24
N GLU A 47 -11.19 29.53 12.17
CA GLU A 47 -11.72 30.17 10.97
C GLU A 47 -10.89 29.79 9.75
N PRO A 48 -11.54 29.44 8.62
CA PRO A 48 -10.83 29.09 7.39
C PRO A 48 -9.96 30.29 6.96
N LYS A 49 -8.69 29.98 6.70
CA LYS A 49 -7.77 31.02 6.19
C LYS A 49 -8.32 31.52 4.86
N GLN A 50 -8.50 32.82 4.74
CA GLN A 50 -8.91 33.44 3.49
C GLN A 50 -7.84 33.18 2.42
N PHE A 51 -8.23 32.54 1.35
CA PHE A 51 -7.37 32.35 0.18
C PHE A 51 -7.18 33.69 -0.52
N LYS A 52 -5.94 34.17 -0.59
CA LYS A 52 -5.55 35.31 -1.43
C LYS A 52 -4.92 34.73 -2.69
N PRO A 53 -5.59 34.81 -3.86
CA PRO A 53 -5.00 34.35 -5.09
C PRO A 53 -3.76 35.16 -5.44
N GLU A 54 -2.66 34.50 -5.71
CA GLU A 54 -1.43 35.12 -6.19
C GLU A 54 -1.47 35.16 -7.72
N SER A 55 -1.06 36.31 -8.30
CA SER A 55 -1.06 36.48 -9.75
C SER A 55 0.01 35.61 -10.38
N TYR A 56 -0.37 34.81 -11.39
CA TYR A 56 0.58 34.03 -12.16
C TYR A 56 1.38 34.94 -13.11
N ASN A 57 2.63 35.21 -12.76
CA ASN A 57 3.51 36.14 -13.49
C ASN A 57 4.52 35.42 -14.44
N GLN A 58 4.39 34.12 -14.61
CA GLN A 58 5.35 33.31 -15.37
C GLN A 58 4.80 32.82 -16.71
N VAL A 59 4.08 33.67 -17.45
CA VAL A 59 3.48 33.31 -18.76
C VAL A 59 4.54 32.93 -19.79
N THR A 60 5.76 33.45 -19.67
CA THR A 60 6.89 33.14 -20.58
C THR A 60 7.81 32.03 -20.08
N ALA A 61 7.55 31.50 -18.89
CA ALA A 61 8.36 30.40 -18.35
C ALA A 61 8.03 29.08 -19.06
N VAL A 62 9.01 28.21 -19.16
CA VAL A 62 8.82 26.87 -19.71
C VAL A 62 7.82 26.11 -18.84
N GLU A 63 6.82 25.53 -19.46
CA GLU A 63 5.75 24.78 -18.80
C GLU A 63 6.34 23.76 -17.78
N PRO A 64 5.73 23.61 -16.60
CA PRO A 64 6.23 22.70 -15.54
C PRO A 64 6.38 21.24 -16.01
N PHE A 65 5.49 20.81 -16.91
CA PHE A 65 5.45 19.44 -17.43
C PHE A 65 6.11 19.28 -18.81
N ASN A 66 6.92 20.26 -19.22
CA ASN A 66 7.66 20.16 -20.47
C ASN A 66 8.69 19.02 -20.38
N ASN A 67 8.66 18.11 -21.39
CA ASN A 67 9.54 16.94 -21.43
C ASN A 67 11.04 17.31 -21.40
N GLN A 68 11.42 18.44 -22.00
CA GLN A 68 12.82 18.89 -21.97
C GLN A 68 13.25 19.35 -20.57
N LYS A 69 12.34 19.97 -19.80
CA LYS A 69 12.60 20.36 -18.42
C LYS A 69 12.72 19.14 -17.53
N LEU A 70 11.82 18.16 -17.71
CA LEU A 70 11.89 16.87 -17.02
C LEU A 70 13.22 16.15 -17.31
N THR A 71 13.57 16.01 -18.58
CA THR A 71 14.82 15.37 -18.99
C THR A 71 16.05 16.08 -18.42
N ARG A 72 16.05 17.42 -18.37
CA ARG A 72 17.15 18.18 -17.75
C ARG A 72 17.23 17.97 -16.24
N ALA A 73 16.10 18.00 -15.55
CA ALA A 73 16.05 17.76 -14.10
C ALA A 73 16.58 16.35 -13.76
N LEU A 74 16.08 15.34 -14.47
CA LEU A 74 16.53 13.96 -14.32
C LEU A 74 18.01 13.79 -14.65
N LYS A 75 18.51 14.42 -15.72
CA LYS A 75 19.96 14.41 -16.04
C LYS A 75 20.83 15.13 -15.01
N THR A 76 20.32 16.18 -14.36
CA THR A 76 21.08 16.88 -13.32
C THR A 76 21.21 16.01 -12.06
N GLU A 77 20.19 15.27 -11.72
CA GLU A 77 20.23 14.27 -10.63
C GLU A 77 21.11 13.08 -10.99
N SER A 78 21.11 12.66 -12.27
CA SER A 78 21.90 11.55 -12.77
C SER A 78 23.35 11.93 -13.14
N SER A 79 23.74 13.21 -13.06
CA SER A 79 25.15 13.61 -13.30
C SER A 79 26.13 13.02 -12.26
N GLN A 80 25.65 12.47 -11.15
CA GLN A 80 26.38 11.51 -10.32
C GLN A 80 26.48 10.12 -10.96
N ALA A 81 25.67 9.84 -11.98
CA ALA A 81 25.58 8.56 -12.70
C ALA A 81 26.46 8.49 -13.96
N ALA A 82 27.36 9.43 -14.20
CA ALA A 82 28.38 9.36 -15.25
C ALA A 82 29.35 8.13 -15.13
N PHE A 83 29.13 7.31 -14.10
CA PHE A 83 29.72 5.98 -13.89
C PHE A 83 29.01 4.83 -14.63
N ASN A 84 27.86 5.06 -15.26
CA ASN A 84 26.95 3.96 -15.62
C ASN A 84 27.32 3.25 -16.94
N GLY A 85 28.10 3.85 -17.78
CA GLY A 85 28.71 3.12 -18.92
C GLY A 85 29.63 1.98 -18.47
N GLY A 86 30.21 2.07 -17.27
CA GLY A 86 31.01 1.01 -16.66
C GLY A 86 30.20 -0.21 -16.20
N LEU A 87 28.89 -0.07 -15.92
CA LEU A 87 28.06 -1.18 -15.48
C LEU A 87 27.73 -2.15 -16.61
N ILE A 88 27.45 -1.65 -17.80
CA ILE A 88 27.05 -2.49 -18.93
C ILE A 88 28.24 -3.05 -19.72
N ALA A 89 29.39 -2.36 -19.74
CA ALA A 89 30.55 -2.77 -20.52
C ALA A 89 31.02 -4.22 -20.24
N PRO A 90 31.17 -4.67 -18.97
CA PRO A 90 31.53 -6.06 -18.69
C PRO A 90 30.47 -7.05 -19.08
N GLU A 91 29.18 -6.66 -19.01
CA GLU A 91 28.06 -7.52 -19.36
C GLU A 91 27.95 -7.74 -20.87
N LEU A 92 28.29 -6.73 -21.66
CA LEU A 92 28.35 -6.85 -23.14
C LEU A 92 29.53 -7.68 -23.62
N ALA A 93 30.66 -7.68 -22.87
CA ALA A 93 31.86 -8.42 -23.22
C ALA A 93 31.76 -9.93 -22.93
N ARG A 94 30.83 -10.37 -22.04
CA ARG A 94 30.70 -11.77 -21.69
C ARG A 94 29.75 -12.53 -22.62
N ARG A 95 29.90 -13.86 -22.66
CA ARG A 95 28.94 -14.74 -23.35
C ARG A 95 27.66 -14.86 -22.52
N LYS A 96 26.51 -14.62 -23.14
CA LYS A 96 25.19 -14.78 -22.52
C LYS A 96 24.92 -16.27 -22.17
N GLN A 97 24.25 -16.48 -21.03
CA GLN A 97 23.75 -17.79 -20.62
C GLN A 97 22.37 -18.07 -21.21
N ALA A 98 21.97 -19.33 -21.25
CA ALA A 98 20.70 -19.74 -21.88
C ALA A 98 19.46 -19.06 -21.29
N LEU A 99 19.44 -18.84 -19.97
CA LEU A 99 18.30 -18.23 -19.28
C LEU A 99 18.21 -16.69 -19.46
N GLU A 100 19.20 -16.07 -20.04
CA GLU A 100 19.13 -14.64 -20.38
C GLU A 100 18.32 -14.36 -21.67
N ALA A 101 17.95 -15.41 -22.40
CA ALA A 101 17.06 -15.28 -23.56
C ALA A 101 15.61 -15.03 -23.17
N PHE A 102 15.21 -15.38 -21.96
CA PHE A 102 13.84 -15.31 -21.47
C PHE A 102 13.65 -14.15 -20.51
N PRO A 103 12.49 -13.48 -20.51
CA PRO A 103 12.18 -12.47 -19.49
C PRO A 103 11.99 -13.16 -18.12
N LEU A 104 12.29 -12.43 -17.04
CA LEU A 104 12.19 -12.96 -15.69
C LEU A 104 10.76 -13.40 -15.34
N ASP A 105 9.76 -12.68 -15.87
CA ASP A 105 8.33 -12.98 -15.67
C ASP A 105 7.87 -14.31 -16.31
N ALA A 106 8.61 -14.82 -17.30
CA ALA A 106 8.36 -16.14 -17.89
C ALA A 106 9.00 -17.29 -17.08
N MET A 107 9.72 -16.97 -16.02
CA MET A 107 10.41 -17.92 -15.17
C MET A 107 9.61 -18.20 -13.91
N THR A 108 9.59 -19.46 -13.49
CA THR A 108 8.94 -19.89 -12.26
C THR A 108 9.94 -20.60 -11.37
N LEU A 109 10.11 -20.11 -10.12
CA LEU A 109 10.84 -20.86 -9.12
C LEU A 109 9.97 -22.03 -8.63
N VAL A 110 10.45 -23.25 -8.85
CA VAL A 110 9.71 -24.49 -8.53
C VAL A 110 10.15 -25.08 -7.20
N GLY A 111 11.37 -24.78 -6.79
CA GLY A 111 11.95 -25.24 -5.54
C GLY A 111 13.41 -24.87 -5.42
N THR A 112 13.97 -25.20 -4.27
CA THR A 112 15.38 -25.04 -3.96
C THR A 112 15.96 -26.35 -3.45
N LEU A 113 17.23 -26.55 -3.65
CA LEU A 113 17.94 -27.72 -3.15
C LEU A 113 19.37 -27.31 -2.72
N THR A 114 19.92 -28.08 -1.81
CA THR A 114 21.34 -27.91 -1.42
C THR A 114 22.14 -29.10 -1.96
N LYS A 115 23.16 -28.81 -2.75
CA LYS A 115 24.10 -29.82 -3.24
C LYS A 115 25.51 -29.43 -2.85
N ASP A 116 26.22 -30.34 -2.21
CA ASP A 116 27.61 -30.13 -1.75
C ASP A 116 27.76 -28.87 -0.87
N GLY A 117 26.73 -28.58 -0.01
CA GLY A 117 26.69 -27.40 0.83
C GLY A 117 26.37 -26.09 0.11
N GLN A 118 26.12 -26.11 -1.20
CA GLN A 118 25.75 -24.92 -1.98
C GLN A 118 24.25 -24.89 -2.29
N PRO A 119 23.57 -23.78 -2.04
CA PRO A 119 22.18 -23.63 -2.40
C PRO A 119 22.04 -23.49 -3.92
N MET A 120 21.05 -24.17 -4.47
CA MET A 120 20.70 -24.14 -5.88
C MET A 120 19.21 -23.96 -6.01
N ALA A 121 18.77 -23.19 -6.99
CA ALA A 121 17.38 -23.01 -7.34
C ALA A 121 16.99 -23.85 -8.57
N LEU A 122 15.78 -24.38 -8.56
CA LEU A 122 15.16 -25.03 -9.71
C LEU A 122 14.19 -24.04 -10.35
N VAL A 123 14.56 -23.54 -11.51
CA VAL A 123 13.79 -22.57 -12.28
C VAL A 123 13.19 -23.25 -13.49
N LYS A 124 11.87 -23.16 -13.63
CA LYS A 124 11.13 -23.66 -14.78
C LYS A 124 10.91 -22.52 -15.77
N VAL A 125 11.26 -22.76 -17.03
CA VAL A 125 10.98 -21.87 -18.16
C VAL A 125 10.32 -22.71 -19.24
N ASP A 126 9.15 -22.33 -19.71
CA ASP A 126 8.29 -23.14 -20.55
C ASP A 126 8.05 -24.52 -19.91
N ASN A 127 8.54 -25.60 -20.52
CA ASN A 127 8.45 -26.95 -19.97
C ASN A 127 9.82 -27.55 -19.55
N LEU A 128 10.86 -26.71 -19.54
CA LEU A 128 12.21 -27.12 -19.18
C LEU A 128 12.56 -26.68 -17.76
N LEU A 129 13.30 -27.52 -17.05
CA LEU A 129 13.77 -27.27 -15.71
C LEU A 129 15.28 -27.00 -15.72
N TYR A 130 15.67 -25.86 -15.18
CA TYR A 130 17.07 -25.42 -15.10
C TYR A 130 17.53 -25.36 -13.65
N GLN A 131 18.77 -25.79 -13.42
CA GLN A 131 19.44 -25.62 -12.13
C GLN A 131 20.24 -24.33 -12.15
N VAL A 132 19.98 -23.48 -11.18
CA VAL A 132 20.58 -22.15 -11.06
C VAL A 132 21.37 -22.05 -9.77
N ARG A 133 22.57 -21.47 -9.83
CA ARG A 133 23.47 -21.26 -8.69
C ARG A 133 23.72 -19.76 -8.47
N PRO A 134 24.16 -19.34 -7.28
CA PRO A 134 24.68 -18.01 -7.09
C PRO A 134 25.77 -17.69 -8.14
N GLY A 135 25.69 -16.51 -8.76
CA GLY A 135 26.56 -16.09 -9.85
C GLY A 135 26.08 -16.42 -11.27
N ASN A 136 25.04 -17.27 -11.44
CA ASN A 136 24.40 -17.46 -12.75
C ASN A 136 23.57 -16.23 -13.13
N TYR A 137 23.23 -16.15 -14.42
CA TYR A 137 22.48 -15.04 -14.99
C TYR A 137 21.10 -15.50 -15.46
N LEU A 138 20.09 -14.72 -15.12
CA LEU A 138 18.66 -14.91 -15.43
C LEU A 138 18.06 -13.63 -15.98
N GLY A 139 17.13 -13.77 -16.92
CA GLY A 139 16.39 -12.62 -17.42
C GLY A 139 17.15 -11.77 -18.44
N GLN A 140 16.40 -10.98 -19.18
CA GLN A 140 16.92 -10.17 -20.28
C GLN A 140 17.75 -8.94 -19.79
N ASN A 141 17.60 -8.58 -18.51
CA ASN A 141 18.23 -7.40 -17.90
C ASN A 141 19.52 -7.74 -17.14
N TYR A 142 20.31 -8.69 -17.65
CA TYR A 142 21.58 -9.09 -17.05
C TYR A 142 21.48 -9.46 -15.56
N GLY A 143 20.37 -10.10 -15.16
CA GLY A 143 20.05 -10.44 -13.78
C GLY A 143 21.01 -11.47 -13.20
N ARG A 144 22.02 -11.06 -12.43
CA ARG A 144 22.96 -11.95 -11.76
C ARG A 144 22.38 -12.42 -10.42
N VAL A 145 22.32 -13.73 -10.22
CA VAL A 145 21.88 -14.32 -8.94
C VAL A 145 22.88 -13.98 -7.84
N THR A 146 22.44 -13.30 -6.81
CA THR A 146 23.25 -12.91 -5.65
C THR A 146 23.00 -13.83 -4.46
N LYS A 147 21.75 -14.22 -4.23
CA LYS A 147 21.38 -15.06 -3.09
C LYS A 147 20.23 -16.00 -3.46
N ILE A 148 20.27 -17.22 -2.89
CA ILE A 148 19.20 -18.21 -3.00
C ILE A 148 18.80 -18.59 -1.58
N THR A 149 17.50 -18.46 -1.28
CA THR A 149 16.87 -18.89 -0.03
C THR A 149 15.87 -20.01 -0.34
N GLU A 150 15.22 -20.55 0.66
CA GLU A 150 14.21 -21.61 0.47
C GLU A 150 13.00 -21.14 -0.33
N THR A 151 12.65 -19.86 -0.24
CA THR A 151 11.41 -19.29 -0.81
C THR A 151 11.66 -18.31 -1.94
N GLU A 152 12.89 -17.82 -2.12
CA GLU A 152 13.17 -16.80 -3.13
C GLU A 152 14.60 -16.85 -3.67
N VAL A 153 14.75 -16.37 -4.88
CA VAL A 153 16.04 -16.09 -5.52
C VAL A 153 16.16 -14.58 -5.69
N THR A 154 17.20 -14.00 -5.12
CA THR A 154 17.50 -12.55 -5.25
C THR A 154 18.50 -12.36 -6.39
N LEU A 155 18.21 -11.40 -7.26
CA LEU A 155 19.02 -11.05 -8.41
C LEU A 155 19.41 -9.57 -8.36
N ARG A 156 20.56 -9.26 -8.95
CA ARG A 156 20.97 -7.90 -9.29
C ARG A 156 20.78 -7.74 -10.79
N GLU A 157 19.86 -6.91 -11.20
CA GLU A 157 19.60 -6.57 -12.60
C GLU A 157 20.26 -5.24 -12.97
N ILE A 158 20.60 -5.09 -14.24
CA ILE A 158 21.02 -3.83 -14.84
C ILE A 158 19.97 -3.47 -15.89
N ALA A 159 19.24 -2.40 -15.66
CA ALA A 159 18.16 -1.94 -16.54
C ALA A 159 18.35 -0.46 -16.88
N GLN A 160 17.75 -0.02 -17.97
CA GLN A 160 17.68 1.40 -18.29
C GLN A 160 16.53 2.05 -17.56
N ASP A 161 16.80 3.23 -17.00
CA ASP A 161 15.77 4.08 -16.41
C ASP A 161 15.00 4.88 -17.49
N ALA A 162 14.07 5.76 -17.05
CA ALA A 162 13.26 6.58 -17.94
C ALA A 162 14.07 7.61 -18.77
N VAL A 163 15.31 7.89 -18.39
CA VAL A 163 16.24 8.80 -19.11
C VAL A 163 17.23 8.05 -19.99
N GLY A 164 17.18 6.70 -19.99
CA GLY A 164 18.05 5.85 -20.78
C GLY A 164 19.39 5.56 -20.12
N GLU A 165 19.53 5.80 -18.82
CA GLU A 165 20.74 5.49 -18.07
C GLU A 165 20.70 4.09 -17.47
N TRP A 166 21.87 3.43 -17.42
CA TRP A 166 21.98 2.11 -16.84
C TRP A 166 22.04 2.18 -15.32
N ILE A 167 21.11 1.54 -14.65
CA ILE A 167 21.04 1.48 -13.19
C ILE A 167 20.98 0.03 -12.70
N GLU A 168 21.54 -0.19 -11.52
CA GLU A 168 21.34 -1.45 -10.80
C GLU A 168 20.04 -1.45 -10.00
N ARG A 169 19.32 -2.54 -10.09
CA ARG A 169 18.14 -2.78 -9.24
C ARG A 169 18.14 -4.21 -8.71
N ALA A 170 17.55 -4.39 -7.55
CA ALA A 170 17.27 -5.72 -7.03
C ALA A 170 15.97 -6.25 -7.65
N ALA A 171 15.99 -7.52 -8.07
CA ALA A 171 14.81 -8.27 -8.47
C ALA A 171 14.74 -9.57 -7.68
N THR A 172 13.55 -10.10 -7.49
CA THR A 172 13.33 -11.36 -6.77
C THR A 172 12.44 -12.28 -7.57
N LEU A 173 12.76 -13.57 -7.57
CA LEU A 173 11.92 -14.65 -8.10
C LEU A 173 11.44 -15.47 -6.92
N GLN A 174 10.14 -15.41 -6.64
CA GLN A 174 9.52 -16.10 -5.49
C GLN A 174 9.06 -17.49 -5.85
N LEU A 175 9.10 -18.40 -4.87
CA LEU A 175 8.56 -19.75 -4.99
C LEU A 175 7.05 -19.69 -5.20
N GLN A 176 6.58 -20.25 -6.31
CA GLN A 176 5.15 -20.39 -6.53
C GLN A 176 4.66 -21.66 -5.84
N GLU A 177 3.97 -21.49 -4.71
CA GLU A 177 3.24 -22.56 -4.07
C GLU A 177 2.04 -22.96 -4.97
N ARG A 178 2.01 -24.20 -5.42
CA ARG A 178 0.80 -24.75 -6.03
C ARG A 178 -0.24 -24.92 -4.93
N LEU A 179 -1.20 -24.01 -4.86
CA LEU A 179 -2.45 -24.30 -4.16
C LEU A 179 -3.07 -25.55 -4.79
N LYS A 180 -3.17 -26.62 -3.98
CA LYS A 180 -3.88 -27.86 -4.33
C LYS A 180 -5.37 -27.63 -4.24
#